data_f5b29ac887fc88e49c4508c236464663
#
_entry.id   f5b29ac887fc88e49c4508c236464663
#
_cell.length_a   1.000
_cell.length_b   1.000
_cell.length_c   1.000
_cell.angle_alpha   90.00
_cell.angle_beta   90.00
_cell.angle_gamma   90.00
#
_symmetry.space_group_name_H-M   'P 1'
#
loop_
_entity.id
_entity.type
_entity.pdbx_description
1 polymer ?
#
loop_
_entity_poly.entity_id
_entity_poly.type
_entity_poly.pdbx_seq_one_letter_code
_entity_poly.pdbx_strand_id
1 'polypeptide(L)'
;MGIAGELVELGIKLVVLDVQSDFIHCSDNIFLKEKHHIYKPIPDDKLNIISCKESRNFLEKLGINGEIIYTPGHSHDSISIILDEGIAIVGDLDPIDNVLAYNENNILRNSWNKILSYNLKVVFYGHANERDVSFYALSNTFDMN
;
A
#
# COMPACT_ATOMS: atom_id res chain seq x y z
N MET A 1 -1.34 6.38 10.33
CA MET A 1 -2.81 6.51 10.55
C MET A 1 -3.23 7.83 11.22
N GLY A 2 -2.33 8.79 11.42
CA GLY A 2 -2.53 9.96 12.27
C GLY A 2 -3.82 10.76 12.11
N ILE A 3 -4.29 11.05 10.90
CA ILE A 3 -5.48 11.89 10.67
C ILE A 3 -6.73 11.11 10.21
N ALA A 4 -6.65 9.79 10.07
CA ALA A 4 -7.75 9.01 9.51
C ALA A 4 -9.03 9.07 10.37
N GLY A 5 -8.89 9.07 11.70
CA GLY A 5 -10.02 9.24 12.62
C GLY A 5 -10.72 10.60 12.46
N GLU A 6 -9.96 11.67 12.28
CA GLU A 6 -10.52 13.02 12.02
C GLU A 6 -11.26 13.08 10.67
N LEU A 7 -10.70 12.46 9.63
CA LEU A 7 -11.35 12.39 8.31
C LEU A 7 -12.66 11.62 8.37
N VAL A 8 -12.72 10.54 9.14
CA VAL A 8 -13.95 9.77 9.36
C VAL A 8 -15.01 10.61 10.06
N GLU A 9 -14.63 11.42 11.05
CA GLU A 9 -15.57 12.36 11.70
C GLU A 9 -16.12 13.43 10.74
N LEU A 10 -15.33 13.84 9.76
CA LEU A 10 -15.75 14.74 8.68
C LEU A 10 -16.65 14.04 7.63
N GLY A 11 -16.98 12.76 7.82
CA GLY A 11 -17.85 11.99 6.94
C GLY A 11 -17.13 11.33 5.76
N ILE A 12 -15.79 11.35 5.73
CA ILE A 12 -15.02 10.63 4.71
C ILE A 12 -15.10 9.12 5.02
N LYS A 13 -15.46 8.34 4.01
CA LYS A 13 -15.53 6.87 4.14
C LYS A 13 -14.13 6.28 4.08
N LEU A 14 -13.72 5.61 5.15
CA LEU A 14 -12.46 4.88 5.19
C LEU A 14 -12.65 3.47 4.61
N VAL A 15 -11.81 3.12 3.65
CA VAL A 15 -11.72 1.76 3.11
C VAL A 15 -10.44 1.12 3.63
N VAL A 16 -10.56 -0.10 4.11
CA VAL A 16 -9.48 -0.90 4.68
C VAL A 16 -9.49 -2.26 4.01
N LEU A 17 -8.33 -2.79 3.68
CA LEU A 17 -8.22 -4.14 3.14
C LEU A 17 -8.29 -5.16 4.30
N ASP A 18 -8.84 -6.34 4.00
CA ASP A 18 -8.94 -7.46 4.93
C ASP A 18 -7.57 -7.78 5.60
N VAL A 19 -6.49 -7.69 4.84
CA VAL A 19 -5.12 -7.92 5.33
C VAL A 19 -4.64 -6.84 6.32
N GLN A 20 -5.35 -5.71 6.44
CA GLN A 20 -5.02 -4.59 7.32
C GLN A 20 -5.88 -4.56 8.58
N SER A 21 -7.00 -5.28 8.61
CA SER A 21 -8.02 -5.18 9.66
C SER A 21 -7.46 -5.36 11.07
N ASP A 22 -6.58 -6.34 11.26
CA ASP A 22 -5.99 -6.66 12.56
C ASP A 22 -4.95 -5.62 13.03
N PHE A 23 -4.51 -4.73 12.14
CA PHE A 23 -3.43 -3.77 12.40
C PHE A 23 -3.91 -2.33 12.66
N ILE A 24 -5.19 -2.02 12.42
CA ILE A 24 -5.73 -0.66 12.48
C ILE A 24 -5.48 -0.01 13.84
N HIS A 25 -5.66 -0.75 14.92
CA HIS A 25 -5.55 -0.28 16.30
C HIS A 25 -4.19 -0.55 16.96
N CYS A 26 -3.24 -1.17 16.26
CA CYS A 26 -1.96 -1.57 16.86
C CYS A 26 -1.16 -0.37 17.43
N SER A 27 -1.33 0.81 16.86
CA SER A 27 -0.61 2.02 17.27
C SER A 27 -1.44 2.97 18.15
N ASP A 28 -2.71 2.70 18.42
CA ASP A 28 -3.60 3.60 19.17
C ASP A 28 -3.02 3.98 20.53
N ASN A 29 -2.53 3.01 21.29
CA ASN A 29 -1.94 3.24 22.61
C ASN A 29 -0.67 4.13 22.58
N ILE A 30 0.03 4.17 21.46
CA ILE A 30 1.21 5.02 21.25
C ILE A 30 0.73 6.45 21.03
N PHE A 31 -0.16 6.65 20.06
CA PHE A 31 -0.67 7.98 19.69
C PHE A 31 -1.50 8.64 20.78
N LEU A 32 -2.28 7.88 21.56
CA LEU A 32 -3.05 8.40 22.70
C LEU A 32 -2.17 8.98 23.82
N LYS A 33 -0.90 8.60 23.88
CA LYS A 33 0.07 9.13 24.86
C LYS A 33 0.78 10.39 24.37
N GLU A 34 0.67 10.74 23.10
CA GLU A 34 1.30 11.92 22.55
C GLU A 34 0.58 13.20 22.98
N LYS A 35 1.29 14.08 23.68
CA LYS A 35 0.71 15.30 24.28
C LYS A 35 0.44 16.43 23.26
N HIS A 36 0.99 16.33 22.05
CA HIS A 36 0.96 17.41 21.06
C HIS A 36 -0.07 17.19 19.95
N HIS A 37 -0.69 16.03 19.87
CA HIS A 37 -1.76 15.73 18.91
C HIS A 37 -2.97 15.14 19.64
N ILE A 38 -4.15 15.62 19.27
CA ILE A 38 -5.41 15.00 19.69
C ILE A 38 -5.63 13.82 18.71
N TYR A 39 -5.08 12.67 19.07
CA TYR A 39 -5.32 11.45 18.29
C TYR A 39 -6.74 10.96 18.52
N LYS A 40 -7.41 10.61 17.43
CA LYS A 40 -8.74 10.00 17.45
C LYS A 40 -8.67 8.59 16.83
N PRO A 41 -8.89 7.54 17.63
CA PRO A 41 -9.00 6.18 17.11
C PRO A 41 -10.12 6.10 16.07
N ILE A 42 -9.94 5.24 15.10
CA ILE A 42 -10.96 5.00 14.07
C ILE A 42 -12.02 4.10 14.68
N PRO A 43 -13.32 4.49 14.68
CA PRO A 43 -14.39 3.60 15.18
C PRO A 43 -14.56 2.38 14.27
N ASP A 44 -14.66 1.18 14.84
CA ASP A 44 -14.82 -0.08 14.10
C ASP A 44 -16.04 -0.09 13.18
N ASP A 45 -17.14 0.53 13.62
CA ASP A 45 -18.38 0.63 12.86
C ASP A 45 -18.29 1.56 11.64
N LYS A 46 -17.18 2.29 11.49
CA LYS A 46 -16.88 3.16 10.35
C LYS A 46 -15.93 2.55 9.33
N LEU A 47 -15.43 1.35 9.58
CA LEU A 47 -14.55 0.65 8.68
C LEU A 47 -15.34 0.02 7.53
N ASN A 48 -14.94 0.32 6.30
CA ASN A 48 -15.42 -0.40 5.13
C ASN A 48 -14.34 -1.41 4.73
N ILE A 49 -14.48 -2.65 5.19
CA ILE A 49 -13.49 -3.69 4.91
C ILE A 49 -13.84 -4.36 3.58
N ILE A 50 -12.86 -4.41 2.69
CA ILE A 50 -12.94 -5.14 1.41
C ILE A 50 -11.73 -6.06 1.28
N SER A 51 -11.85 -7.14 0.52
CA SER A 51 -10.69 -7.98 0.18
C SER A 51 -9.90 -7.40 -0.99
N CYS A 52 -8.61 -7.78 -1.09
CA CYS A 52 -7.81 -7.45 -2.27
C CYS A 52 -8.49 -7.92 -3.58
N LYS A 53 -9.21 -9.06 -3.56
CA LYS A 53 -9.91 -9.60 -4.73
C LYS A 53 -11.09 -8.73 -5.17
N GLU A 54 -11.73 -8.04 -4.24
CA GLU A 54 -12.88 -7.16 -4.51
C GLU A 54 -12.45 -5.75 -4.90
N SER A 55 -11.19 -5.41 -4.66
CA SER A 55 -10.67 -4.04 -4.81
C SER A 55 -10.84 -3.49 -6.22
N ARG A 56 -10.66 -4.30 -7.27
CA ARG A 56 -10.87 -3.88 -8.66
C ARG A 56 -12.32 -3.43 -8.89
N ASN A 57 -13.29 -4.25 -8.54
CA ASN A 57 -14.70 -3.92 -8.69
C ASN A 57 -15.11 -2.71 -7.82
N PHE A 58 -14.46 -2.55 -6.67
CA PHE A 58 -14.68 -1.41 -5.80
C PHE A 58 -14.16 -0.12 -6.43
N LEU A 59 -12.92 -0.11 -6.93
CA LEU A 59 -12.30 1.05 -7.58
C LEU A 59 -13.03 1.43 -8.87
N GLU A 60 -13.48 0.45 -9.67
CA GLU A 60 -14.25 0.68 -10.90
C GLU A 60 -15.56 1.46 -10.61
N LYS A 61 -16.26 1.15 -9.53
CA LYS A 61 -17.46 1.91 -9.10
C LYS A 61 -17.17 3.36 -8.74
N LEU A 62 -15.90 3.68 -8.44
CA LEU A 62 -15.42 5.04 -8.19
C LEU A 62 -14.84 5.71 -9.45
N GLY A 63 -14.86 5.02 -10.59
CA GLY A 63 -14.28 5.52 -11.85
C GLY A 63 -12.76 5.37 -11.92
N ILE A 64 -12.16 4.51 -11.10
CA ILE A 64 -10.72 4.25 -11.05
C ILE A 64 -10.44 2.88 -11.65
N ASN A 65 -9.68 2.82 -12.72
CA ASN A 65 -9.26 1.57 -13.37
C ASN A 65 -7.98 1.05 -12.68
N GLY A 66 -8.12 0.02 -11.87
CA GLY A 66 -6.99 -0.54 -11.13
C GLY A 66 -7.43 -1.53 -10.06
N GLU A 67 -6.48 -1.97 -9.27
CA GLU A 67 -6.70 -2.87 -8.14
C GLU A 67 -5.74 -2.59 -6.99
N ILE A 68 -6.06 -3.12 -5.81
CA ILE A 68 -5.19 -3.04 -4.63
C ILE A 68 -4.66 -4.44 -4.35
N ILE A 69 -3.34 -4.55 -4.21
CA ILE A 69 -2.66 -5.82 -4.00
C ILE A 69 -1.93 -5.83 -2.66
N TYR A 70 -1.86 -7.00 -2.04
CA TYR A 70 -1.08 -7.24 -0.84
C TYR A 70 0.42 -7.31 -1.18
N THR A 71 1.20 -6.43 -0.56
CA THR A 71 2.65 -6.26 -0.82
C THR A 71 3.40 -6.02 0.49
N PRO A 72 3.52 -7.04 1.37
CA PRO A 72 4.25 -6.92 2.63
C PRO A 72 5.74 -6.64 2.37
N GLY A 73 6.39 -5.94 3.32
CA GLY A 73 7.81 -5.62 3.20
C GLY A 73 8.24 -4.49 4.11
N HIS A 74 7.57 -3.34 4.06
CA HIS A 74 7.68 -2.28 5.06
C HIS A 74 6.97 -2.69 6.36
N SER A 75 5.74 -3.18 6.24
CA SER A 75 4.98 -3.79 7.34
C SER A 75 4.30 -5.06 6.85
N HIS A 76 3.75 -5.84 7.80
CA HIS A 76 3.01 -7.07 7.47
C HIS A 76 1.70 -6.81 6.74
N ASP A 77 1.11 -5.63 6.90
CA ASP A 77 -0.17 -5.23 6.34
C ASP A 77 -0.04 -4.28 5.13
N SER A 78 1.19 -4.11 4.61
CA SER A 78 1.44 -3.23 3.48
C SER A 78 0.69 -3.66 2.23
N ILE A 79 0.16 -2.67 1.51
CA ILE A 79 -0.57 -2.82 0.27
C ILE A 79 -0.03 -1.86 -0.78
N SER A 80 -0.28 -2.16 -2.05
CA SER A 80 0.01 -1.26 -3.17
C SER A 80 -1.22 -1.10 -4.05
N ILE A 81 -1.41 0.08 -4.61
CA ILE A 81 -2.46 0.37 -5.59
C ILE A 81 -1.82 0.31 -6.96
N ILE A 82 -2.38 -0.50 -7.84
CA ILE A 82 -1.95 -0.65 -9.23
C ILE A 82 -3.03 -0.06 -10.13
N LEU A 83 -2.68 0.93 -10.93
CA LEU A 83 -3.56 1.53 -11.92
C LEU A 83 -3.25 0.98 -13.32
N ASP A 84 -4.29 0.76 -14.12
CA ASP A 84 -4.19 0.14 -15.45
C ASP A 84 -3.39 0.99 -16.45
N GLU A 85 -3.18 2.29 -16.16
CA GLU A 85 -2.32 3.19 -16.91
C GLU A 85 -0.81 2.88 -16.77
N GLY A 86 -0.46 1.89 -15.95
CA GLY A 86 0.92 1.50 -15.68
C GLY A 86 1.54 2.27 -14.52
N ILE A 87 0.74 2.62 -13.53
CA ILE A 87 1.16 3.35 -12.33
C ILE A 87 0.99 2.45 -11.12
N ALA A 88 2.00 2.43 -10.24
CA ALA A 88 1.86 1.85 -8.90
C ALA A 88 2.06 2.91 -7.83
N ILE A 89 1.25 2.85 -6.76
CA ILE A 89 1.41 3.64 -5.53
C ILE A 89 1.69 2.64 -4.42
N VAL A 90 2.92 2.64 -3.91
CA VAL A 90 3.42 1.59 -3.02
C VAL A 90 3.57 2.02 -1.55
N GLY A 91 3.18 3.27 -1.23
CA GLY A 91 3.32 3.79 0.13
C GLY A 91 4.78 3.82 0.58
N ASP A 92 5.05 3.25 1.75
CA ASP A 92 6.36 3.26 2.39
C ASP A 92 7.19 1.99 2.06
N LEU A 93 6.78 1.22 1.05
CA LEU A 93 7.57 0.07 0.60
C LEU A 93 8.98 0.53 0.22
N ASP A 94 10.00 -0.18 0.67
CA ASP A 94 11.38 0.15 0.36
C ASP A 94 11.61 0.24 -1.15
N PRO A 95 12.34 1.27 -1.63
CA PRO A 95 12.61 1.43 -3.06
C PRO A 95 13.24 0.19 -3.69
N ILE A 96 12.89 -0.08 -4.93
CA ILE A 96 13.36 -1.25 -5.67
C ILE A 96 14.88 -1.34 -5.72
N ASP A 97 15.58 -0.22 -5.78
CA ASP A 97 17.04 -0.17 -5.79
C ASP A 97 17.64 -0.76 -4.49
N ASN A 98 16.94 -0.60 -3.36
CA ASN A 98 17.36 -1.20 -2.08
C ASN A 98 17.21 -2.72 -2.11
N VAL A 99 16.17 -3.24 -2.76
CA VAL A 99 15.96 -4.69 -2.91
C VAL A 99 17.09 -5.33 -3.69
N LEU A 100 17.56 -4.65 -4.72
CA LEU A 100 18.68 -5.11 -5.55
C LEU A 100 20.00 -5.12 -4.79
N ALA A 101 20.17 -4.17 -3.84
CA ALA A 101 21.38 -4.05 -3.04
C ALA A 101 21.41 -5.02 -1.84
N TYR A 102 20.24 -5.33 -1.26
CA TYR A 102 20.10 -6.12 -0.03
C TYR A 102 19.31 -7.40 -0.28
N ASN A 103 19.99 -8.41 -0.75
CA ASN A 103 19.42 -9.65 -1.31
C ASN A 103 18.71 -10.59 -0.29
N GLU A 104 18.66 -10.24 0.99
CA GLU A 104 18.23 -11.17 2.05
C GLU A 104 16.73 -11.10 2.38
N ASN A 105 16.01 -10.04 2.00
CA ASN A 105 14.59 -9.90 2.32
C ASN A 105 13.68 -10.50 1.24
N ASN A 106 13.44 -11.80 1.34
CA ASN A 106 12.57 -12.53 0.40
C ASN A 106 11.13 -12.00 0.35
N ILE A 107 10.60 -11.47 1.45
CA ILE A 107 9.22 -10.93 1.51
C ILE A 107 9.14 -9.69 0.62
N LEU A 108 10.04 -8.73 0.81
CA LEU A 108 10.10 -7.51 0.04
C LEU A 108 10.34 -7.80 -1.45
N ARG A 109 11.24 -8.74 -1.76
CA ARG A 109 11.50 -9.19 -3.13
C ARG A 109 10.26 -9.76 -3.80
N ASN A 110 9.53 -10.64 -3.11
CA ASN A 110 8.31 -11.23 -3.63
C ASN A 110 7.23 -10.16 -3.90
N SER A 111 7.14 -9.15 -3.04
CA SER A 111 6.24 -8.01 -3.25
C SER A 111 6.62 -7.21 -4.49
N TRP A 112 7.91 -6.93 -4.68
CA TRP A 112 8.38 -6.24 -5.89
C TRP A 112 8.20 -7.06 -7.16
N ASN A 113 8.45 -8.37 -7.13
CA ASN A 113 8.17 -9.26 -8.27
C ASN A 113 6.69 -9.21 -8.66
N LYS A 114 5.80 -9.22 -7.66
CA LYS A 114 4.36 -9.09 -7.88
C LYS A 114 3.99 -7.74 -8.48
N ILE A 115 4.53 -6.63 -7.95
CA ILE A 115 4.30 -5.28 -8.48
C ILE A 115 4.76 -5.19 -9.93
N LEU A 116 5.97 -5.63 -10.24
CA LEU A 116 6.56 -5.52 -11.57
C LEU A 116 5.88 -6.44 -12.62
N SER A 117 5.12 -7.45 -12.19
CA SER A 117 4.35 -8.28 -13.12
C SER A 117 3.21 -7.53 -13.82
N TYR A 118 2.89 -6.30 -13.40
CA TYR A 118 1.82 -5.45 -13.93
C TYR A 118 2.23 -4.51 -15.08
N ASN A 119 3.37 -4.71 -15.71
CA ASN A 119 3.82 -3.88 -16.84
C ASN A 119 3.78 -2.36 -16.55
N LEU A 120 4.39 -1.97 -15.45
CA LEU A 120 4.38 -0.60 -14.95
C LEU A 120 5.33 0.31 -15.71
N LYS A 121 5.00 1.60 -15.74
CA LYS A 121 5.84 2.70 -16.22
C LYS A 121 6.50 3.44 -15.06
N VAL A 122 5.73 3.72 -14.01
CA VAL A 122 6.18 4.54 -12.89
C VAL A 122 5.65 4.03 -11.56
N VAL A 123 6.46 4.18 -10.52
CA VAL A 123 6.10 3.88 -9.12
C VAL A 123 6.20 5.14 -8.29
N PHE A 124 5.16 5.42 -7.50
CA PHE A 124 5.10 6.49 -6.51
C PHE A 124 5.25 5.93 -5.09
N TYR A 125 6.10 6.58 -4.30
CA TYR A 125 6.38 6.26 -2.91
C TYR A 125 5.79 7.31 -1.96
N GLY A 126 5.57 6.94 -0.70
CA GLY A 126 5.13 7.88 0.34
C GLY A 126 6.24 8.88 0.75
N HIS A 127 7.49 8.43 0.78
CA HIS A 127 8.63 9.20 1.30
C HIS A 127 9.86 9.22 0.39
N ALA A 128 9.73 8.85 -0.88
CA ALA A 128 10.79 8.92 -1.88
C ALA A 128 10.27 9.53 -3.18
N ASN A 129 11.19 9.92 -4.07
CA ASN A 129 10.82 10.38 -5.41
C ASN A 129 10.23 9.22 -6.22
N GLU A 130 9.37 9.57 -7.18
CA GLU A 130 8.87 8.60 -8.15
C GLU A 130 10.03 7.95 -8.93
N ARG A 131 9.79 6.72 -9.38
CA ARG A 131 10.77 5.93 -10.13
C ARG A 131 10.15 5.44 -11.45
N ASP A 132 10.83 5.72 -12.56
CA ASP A 132 10.57 5.05 -13.83
C ASP A 132 11.00 3.59 -13.71
N VAL A 133 10.07 2.68 -13.95
CA VAL A 133 10.27 1.23 -13.90
C VAL A 133 9.99 0.54 -15.23
N SER A 134 9.76 1.32 -16.30
CA SER A 134 9.46 0.80 -17.64
C SER A 134 10.53 -0.15 -18.17
N PHE A 135 11.78 0.05 -17.77
CA PHE A 135 12.90 -0.83 -18.13
C PHE A 135 12.73 -2.25 -17.57
N TYR A 136 12.19 -2.37 -16.36
CA TYR A 136 12.00 -3.68 -15.72
C TYR A 136 10.87 -4.49 -16.36
N ALA A 137 9.86 -3.82 -16.95
CA ALA A 137 8.78 -4.47 -17.68
C ALA A 137 9.26 -5.16 -18.96
N LEU A 138 10.36 -4.69 -19.56
CA LEU A 138 10.95 -5.23 -20.80
C LEU A 138 11.90 -6.41 -20.56
N SER A 139 12.46 -6.52 -19.37
CA SER A 139 13.42 -7.56 -19.01
C SER A 139 12.74 -8.76 -18.33
N ASN A 140 11.67 -9.32 -18.91
CA ASN A 140 10.99 -10.52 -18.43
C ASN A 140 11.81 -11.32 -17.40
N THR A 141 11.58 -11.09 -16.11
CA THR A 141 12.21 -11.78 -14.99
C THR A 141 13.40 -11.06 -14.35
N PHE A 142 13.24 -10.75 -13.07
CA PHE A 142 14.36 -10.84 -12.14
C PHE A 142 14.75 -12.31 -12.00
N ASP A 143 15.47 -12.85 -12.99
CA ASP A 143 16.27 -14.04 -12.80
C ASP A 143 17.43 -13.64 -11.89
N MET A 144 17.16 -13.69 -10.60
CA MET A 144 18.18 -13.61 -9.57
C MET A 144 18.50 -15.04 -9.14
N ASN A 145 19.40 -15.67 -9.89
CA ASN A 145 20.17 -16.82 -9.41
C ASN A 145 21.11 -16.39 -8.30
#